data_b4bbc78681f491bc765ccf0b4b9e5549
#
_entry.id   b4bbc78681f491bc765ccf0b4b9e5549
#
_cell.length_a   1.000
_cell.length_b   1.000
_cell.length_c   1.000
_cell.angle_alpha   90.00
_cell.angle_beta   90.00
_cell.angle_gamma   90.00
#
_symmetry.space_group_name_H-M   'P 1'
#
loop_
_entity.id
_entity.type
_entity.pdbx_description
1 polymer ?
#
loop_
_entity_poly.entity_id
_entity_poly.type
_entity_poly.pdbx_seq_one_letter_code
_entity_poly.pdbx_strand_id
1 'polypeptide(L)'
;GSGQMLLKNQTAINDTLLYSTMQAVKHGNGRDWWIVAHEWNNSGMYAALLTPDSVTTIVRSTTGPSIRRGISVGQSQFSPDGSKYAIASRDSSLLIIYNFDRCTGEFIFNTVIRHVYNTNGFNFTSCVFSPNGKYLYASDHRNVYQFNTDTIDIAASEKIVGTLASG
;
A
#
# COMPACT_ATOMS: atom_id res chain seq x y z
N GLY A 1 15.06 25.02 19.89
CA GLY A 1 16.10 24.17 20.47
C GLY A 1 16.82 23.44 19.35
N SER A 2 18.14 23.37 19.40
CA SER A 2 18.97 22.54 18.52
C SER A 2 18.73 21.07 18.91
N GLY A 3 18.02 20.30 18.09
CA GLY A 3 17.87 18.87 18.32
C GLY A 3 19.22 18.18 18.27
N GLN A 4 19.51 17.33 19.26
CA GLN A 4 20.70 16.48 19.26
C GLN A 4 20.31 15.07 18.86
N MET A 5 21.02 14.49 17.88
CA MET A 5 20.83 13.09 17.52
C MET A 5 21.55 12.21 18.54
N LEU A 6 20.81 11.54 19.42
CA LEU A 6 21.36 10.66 20.47
C LEU A 6 21.71 9.27 19.92
N LEU A 7 20.93 8.74 18.96
CA LEU A 7 21.13 7.44 18.34
C LEU A 7 21.08 7.57 16.82
N LYS A 8 21.95 6.85 16.12
CA LYS A 8 22.05 6.85 14.66
C LYS A 8 22.09 5.41 14.15
N ASN A 9 21.43 5.18 12.98
CA ASN A 9 21.45 3.89 12.28
C ASN A 9 20.94 2.72 13.12
N GLN A 10 19.87 2.94 13.91
CA GLN A 10 19.21 1.87 14.64
C GLN A 10 18.30 1.07 13.68
N THR A 11 18.45 -0.25 13.70
CA THR A 11 17.59 -1.15 12.94
C THR A 11 16.23 -1.25 13.64
N ALA A 12 15.18 -0.74 13.02
CA ALA A 12 13.80 -0.86 13.54
C ALA A 12 13.18 -2.21 13.17
N ILE A 13 13.37 -2.64 11.92
CA ILE A 13 12.84 -3.91 11.41
C ILE A 13 14.01 -4.70 10.84
N ASN A 14 14.24 -5.90 11.36
CA ASN A 14 15.31 -6.79 10.88
C ASN A 14 14.73 -7.79 9.88
N ASP A 15 14.33 -7.29 8.71
CA ASP A 15 13.75 -8.09 7.64
C ASP A 15 14.02 -7.45 6.27
N THR A 16 13.72 -8.20 5.20
CA THR A 16 13.80 -7.67 3.83
C THR A 16 12.46 -7.10 3.42
N LEU A 17 12.42 -5.81 3.13
CA LEU A 17 11.20 -5.08 2.81
C LEU A 17 11.13 -4.68 1.33
N LEU A 18 9.92 -4.58 0.81
CA LEU A 18 9.66 -4.02 -0.51
C LEU A 18 9.75 -2.49 -0.46
N TYR A 19 10.75 -1.91 -1.13
CA TYR A 19 11.02 -0.47 -1.10
C TYR A 19 9.86 0.39 -1.66
N SER A 20 9.09 -0.12 -2.63
CA SER A 20 7.97 0.60 -3.26
C SER A 20 6.71 0.66 -2.39
N THR A 21 6.70 -0.05 -1.26
CA THR A 21 5.53 -0.12 -0.36
C THR A 21 5.70 0.68 0.92
N MET A 22 6.82 1.39 1.09
CA MET A 22 7.03 2.20 2.28
C MET A 22 6.18 3.48 2.23
N GLN A 23 5.31 3.64 3.21
CA GLN A 23 4.41 4.78 3.36
C GLN A 23 4.32 5.21 4.83
N ALA A 24 3.81 6.41 5.05
CA ALA A 24 3.51 6.92 6.38
C ALA A 24 2.04 7.33 6.48
N VAL A 25 1.44 7.06 7.63
CA VAL A 25 0.08 7.47 7.96
C VAL A 25 -0.02 7.90 9.42
N LYS A 26 -0.85 8.88 9.69
CA LYS A 26 -1.04 9.41 11.05
C LYS A 26 -1.71 8.38 11.94
N HIS A 27 -1.14 8.13 13.12
CA HIS A 27 -1.77 7.31 14.17
C HIS A 27 -3.12 7.90 14.58
N GLY A 28 -4.04 7.07 15.09
CA GLY A 28 -5.37 7.49 15.55
C GLY A 28 -5.36 8.55 16.65
N ASN A 29 -4.28 8.70 17.42
CA ASN A 29 -4.12 9.75 18.43
C ASN A 29 -3.83 11.16 17.83
N GLY A 30 -3.67 11.27 16.51
CA GLY A 30 -3.46 12.54 15.82
C GLY A 30 -2.05 13.16 15.96
N ARG A 31 -1.15 12.56 16.75
CA ARG A 31 0.21 13.04 17.01
C ARG A 31 1.28 12.17 16.34
N ASP A 32 1.25 10.87 16.61
CA ASP A 32 2.26 9.91 16.20
C ASP A 32 2.02 9.41 14.77
N TRP A 33 2.95 8.66 14.22
CA TRP A 33 2.88 8.18 12.85
C TRP A 33 3.20 6.68 12.76
N TRP A 34 2.47 5.98 11.91
CA TRP A 34 2.85 4.65 11.45
C TRP A 34 3.71 4.78 10.20
N ILE A 35 4.87 4.12 10.20
CA ILE A 35 5.68 3.86 9.00
C ILE A 35 5.43 2.41 8.62
N VAL A 36 4.93 2.18 7.42
CA VAL A 36 4.52 0.84 6.99
C VAL A 36 5.34 0.36 5.80
N ALA A 37 5.53 -0.95 5.69
CA ALA A 37 6.16 -1.59 4.54
C ALA A 37 5.69 -3.06 4.42
N HIS A 38 5.71 -3.58 3.20
CA HIS A 38 5.43 -4.99 2.91
C HIS A 38 6.72 -5.81 2.95
N GLU A 39 6.66 -7.00 3.53
CA GLU A 39 7.76 -7.95 3.56
C GLU A 39 8.04 -8.51 2.15
N TRP A 40 9.31 -8.65 1.82
CA TRP A 40 9.75 -9.23 0.56
C TRP A 40 9.34 -10.70 0.45
N ASN A 41 8.76 -11.09 -0.69
CA ASN A 41 8.42 -12.47 -1.05
C ASN A 41 7.52 -13.21 -0.03
N ASN A 42 6.73 -12.48 0.73
CA ASN A 42 5.85 -12.98 1.77
C ASN A 42 4.51 -12.22 1.75
N SER A 43 3.62 -12.49 2.71
CA SER A 43 2.37 -11.77 2.96
C SER A 43 2.42 -10.91 4.24
N GLY A 44 3.62 -10.69 4.78
CA GLY A 44 3.84 -9.88 5.97
C GLY A 44 3.74 -8.38 5.67
N MET A 45 3.02 -7.66 6.52
CA MET A 45 2.94 -6.21 6.55
C MET A 45 3.51 -5.73 7.88
N TYR A 46 4.47 -4.81 7.84
CA TYR A 46 5.02 -4.17 9.02
C TYR A 46 4.46 -2.77 9.20
N ALA A 47 4.13 -2.42 10.44
CA ALA A 47 3.83 -1.07 10.87
C ALA A 47 4.70 -0.71 12.07
N ALA A 48 5.55 0.29 11.94
CA ALA A 48 6.42 0.80 12.99
C ALA A 48 5.87 2.11 13.52
N LEU A 49 5.61 2.20 14.82
CA LEU A 49 5.10 3.42 15.45
C LEU A 49 6.23 4.40 15.73
N LEU A 50 6.18 5.52 15.05
CA LEU A 50 7.08 6.66 15.25
C LEU A 50 6.41 7.67 16.19
N THR A 51 6.99 7.85 17.35
CA THR A 51 6.65 8.89 18.32
C THR A 51 7.65 10.05 18.22
N PRO A 52 7.43 11.19 18.90
CA PRO A 52 8.42 12.27 18.95
C PRO A 52 9.82 11.86 19.45
N ASP A 53 9.87 10.80 20.25
CA ASP A 53 11.10 10.41 20.94
C ASP A 53 11.81 9.21 20.29
N SER A 54 11.06 8.29 19.67
CA SER A 54 11.63 7.05 19.13
C SER A 54 10.65 6.26 18.26
N VAL A 55 11.15 5.20 17.62
CA VAL A 55 10.33 4.10 17.09
C VAL A 55 10.08 3.12 18.23
N THR A 56 8.82 2.94 18.64
CA THR A 56 8.49 2.22 19.87
C THR A 56 7.88 0.84 19.64
N THR A 57 6.90 0.74 18.76
CA THR A 57 6.11 -0.48 18.56
C THR A 57 6.25 -0.95 17.13
N ILE A 58 6.49 -2.24 16.95
CA ILE A 58 6.49 -2.90 15.64
C ILE A 58 5.35 -3.91 15.62
N VAL A 59 4.37 -3.68 14.77
CA VAL A 59 3.27 -4.61 14.50
C VAL A 59 3.56 -5.34 13.19
N ARG A 60 3.41 -6.66 13.17
CA ARG A 60 3.49 -7.48 11.97
C ARG A 60 2.18 -8.20 11.77
N SER A 61 1.48 -7.87 10.69
CA SER A 61 0.27 -8.55 10.24
C SER A 61 0.64 -9.51 9.10
N THR A 62 0.23 -10.78 9.20
CA THR A 62 0.40 -11.76 8.13
C THR A 62 -0.95 -11.98 7.48
N THR A 63 -1.23 -11.28 6.38
CA THR A 63 -2.55 -11.24 5.76
C THR A 63 -2.46 -10.93 4.26
N GLY A 64 -3.39 -11.44 3.48
CA GLY A 64 -3.44 -11.21 2.03
C GLY A 64 -2.47 -12.08 1.22
N PRO A 65 -2.31 -11.78 -0.07
CA PRO A 65 -1.44 -12.54 -0.95
C PRO A 65 0.04 -12.21 -0.72
N SER A 66 0.91 -13.20 -0.97
CA SER A 66 2.35 -12.94 -1.06
C SER A 66 2.65 -12.15 -2.32
N ILE A 67 3.42 -11.08 -2.21
CA ILE A 67 3.99 -10.38 -3.35
C ILE A 67 5.31 -11.08 -3.69
N ARG A 68 5.26 -11.92 -4.70
CA ARG A 68 6.40 -12.70 -5.18
C ARG A 68 7.00 -12.05 -6.41
N ARG A 69 8.32 -12.12 -6.52
CA ARG A 69 9.18 -11.74 -7.64
C ARG A 69 9.64 -10.30 -7.71
N GLY A 70 10.89 -10.23 -8.16
CA GLY A 70 11.57 -9.19 -8.90
C GLY A 70 11.82 -7.88 -8.16
N ILE A 71 12.36 -6.97 -8.89
CA ILE A 71 12.46 -5.57 -8.54
C ILE A 71 11.03 -5.03 -8.64
N SER A 72 10.33 -5.01 -7.52
CA SER A 72 8.93 -4.63 -7.43
C SER A 72 8.73 -3.19 -7.91
N VAL A 73 8.49 -3.04 -9.20
CA VAL A 73 8.01 -1.76 -9.75
C VAL A 73 6.54 -1.66 -9.42
N GLY A 74 6.18 -0.64 -8.67
CA GLY A 74 4.80 -0.41 -8.27
C GLY A 74 4.71 0.79 -7.35
N GLN A 75 3.53 1.04 -6.86
CA GLN A 75 3.22 2.14 -5.96
C GLN A 75 2.26 1.69 -4.89
N SER A 76 2.37 2.29 -3.73
CA SER A 76 1.41 2.11 -2.66
C SER A 76 0.92 3.44 -2.12
N GLN A 77 -0.28 3.47 -1.56
CA GLN A 77 -0.84 4.67 -0.99
C GLN A 77 -1.90 4.35 0.08
N PHE A 78 -1.97 5.19 1.11
CA PHE A 78 -3.11 5.24 2.03
C PHE A 78 -4.26 6.06 1.45
N SER A 79 -5.50 5.69 1.82
CA SER A 79 -6.66 6.57 1.67
C SER A 79 -6.47 7.85 2.50
N PRO A 80 -7.14 8.97 2.14
CA PRO A 80 -6.98 10.24 2.85
C PRO A 80 -7.27 10.18 4.36
N ASP A 81 -8.18 9.32 4.77
CA ASP A 81 -8.50 9.05 6.17
C ASP A 81 -7.55 8.05 6.85
N GLY A 82 -6.69 7.39 6.07
CA GLY A 82 -5.73 6.39 6.53
C GLY A 82 -6.34 5.04 6.89
N SER A 83 -7.63 4.80 6.61
CA SER A 83 -8.30 3.54 6.96
C SER A 83 -8.08 2.42 5.95
N LYS A 84 -7.65 2.75 4.73
CA LYS A 84 -7.37 1.80 3.65
C LYS A 84 -5.94 2.00 3.13
N TYR A 85 -5.31 0.92 2.69
CA TYR A 85 -4.00 0.93 2.08
C TYR A 85 -4.02 0.10 0.80
N ALA A 86 -3.57 0.68 -0.30
CA ALA A 86 -3.53 0.02 -1.59
C ALA A 86 -2.09 -0.19 -2.07
N ILE A 87 -1.83 -1.33 -2.70
CA ILE A 87 -0.57 -1.66 -3.36
C ILE A 87 -0.85 -2.06 -4.80
N ALA A 88 -0.29 -1.33 -5.76
CA ALA A 88 -0.17 -1.76 -7.14
C ALA A 88 1.17 -2.46 -7.33
N SER A 89 1.17 -3.73 -7.73
CA SER A 89 2.37 -4.52 -7.96
C SER A 89 2.43 -5.00 -9.40
N ARG A 90 3.32 -4.40 -10.18
CA ARG A 90 3.50 -4.73 -11.59
C ARG A 90 3.92 -6.19 -11.78
N ASP A 91 4.95 -6.63 -11.05
CA ASP A 91 5.55 -7.94 -11.26
C ASP A 91 4.63 -9.10 -10.86
N SER A 92 3.69 -8.83 -9.95
CA SER A 92 2.69 -9.79 -9.50
C SER A 92 1.34 -9.63 -10.20
N SER A 93 1.16 -8.60 -11.04
CA SER A 93 -0.10 -8.25 -11.70
C SER A 93 -1.25 -8.05 -10.71
N LEU A 94 -0.97 -7.46 -9.57
CA LEU A 94 -1.91 -7.32 -8.46
C LEU A 94 -2.18 -5.86 -8.13
N LEU A 95 -3.44 -5.56 -7.86
CA LEU A 95 -3.86 -4.42 -7.07
C LEU A 95 -4.46 -4.98 -5.77
N ILE A 96 -3.81 -4.71 -4.65
CA ILE A 96 -4.18 -5.27 -3.35
C ILE A 96 -4.70 -4.14 -2.48
N ILE A 97 -5.79 -4.37 -1.77
CA ILE A 97 -6.37 -3.40 -0.84
C ILE A 97 -6.45 -4.05 0.54
N TYR A 98 -6.00 -3.31 1.53
CA TYR A 98 -6.08 -3.64 2.95
C TYR A 98 -6.91 -2.60 3.69
N ASN A 99 -7.61 -3.00 4.72
CA ASN A 99 -8.05 -2.12 5.79
C ASN A 99 -6.89 -1.95 6.78
N PHE A 100 -6.76 -0.78 7.36
CA PHE A 100 -5.71 -0.46 8.32
C PHE A 100 -6.30 0.19 9.57
N ASP A 101 -6.01 -0.39 10.71
CA ASP A 101 -6.37 0.19 11.99
C ASP A 101 -5.29 1.16 12.46
N ARG A 102 -5.59 2.45 12.40
CA ARG A 102 -4.67 3.51 12.81
C ARG A 102 -4.38 3.58 14.31
N CYS A 103 -5.17 2.89 15.14
CA CYS A 103 -4.94 2.82 16.59
C CYS A 103 -4.01 1.67 16.96
N THR A 104 -4.14 0.52 16.29
CA THR A 104 -3.36 -0.69 16.60
C THR A 104 -2.19 -0.92 15.66
N GLY A 105 -2.22 -0.35 14.44
CA GLY A 105 -1.22 -0.60 13.39
C GLY A 105 -1.45 -1.91 12.64
N GLU A 106 -2.60 -2.55 12.81
CA GLU A 106 -2.92 -3.82 12.17
C GLU A 106 -3.45 -3.66 10.76
N PHE A 107 -2.98 -4.54 9.85
CA PHE A 107 -3.53 -4.71 8.52
C PHE A 107 -4.49 -5.89 8.47
N ILE A 108 -5.64 -5.67 7.84
CA ILE A 108 -6.65 -6.69 7.57
C ILE A 108 -6.84 -6.75 6.06
N PHE A 109 -6.60 -7.92 5.46
CA PHE A 109 -6.81 -8.12 4.03
C PHE A 109 -8.27 -7.82 3.66
N ASN A 110 -8.47 -7.01 2.62
CA ASN A 110 -9.79 -6.69 2.09
C ASN A 110 -10.03 -7.41 0.76
N THR A 111 -9.27 -7.06 -0.27
CA THR A 111 -9.45 -7.66 -1.60
C THR A 111 -8.17 -7.62 -2.43
N VAL A 112 -8.13 -8.46 -3.46
CA VAL A 112 -7.10 -8.45 -4.50
C VAL A 112 -7.74 -8.48 -5.87
N ILE A 113 -7.35 -7.55 -6.73
CA ILE A 113 -7.76 -7.47 -8.12
C ILE A 113 -6.61 -7.98 -8.98
N ARG A 114 -6.92 -8.94 -9.86
CA ARG A 114 -5.95 -9.58 -10.75
C ARG A 114 -6.36 -9.32 -12.18
N HIS A 115 -5.53 -8.62 -12.91
CA HIS A 115 -5.67 -8.67 -14.36
C HIS A 115 -4.95 -9.92 -14.88
N VAL A 116 -5.68 -10.73 -15.62
CA VAL A 116 -5.11 -11.91 -16.27
C VAL A 116 -4.00 -11.42 -17.20
N TYR A 117 -2.82 -12.00 -17.06
CA TYR A 117 -1.66 -11.74 -17.91
C TYR A 117 -2.10 -11.91 -19.38
N ASN A 118 -2.46 -10.81 -20.03
CA ASN A 118 -2.63 -10.86 -21.47
C ASN A 118 -1.24 -10.72 -22.11
N THR A 119 -1.08 -11.23 -23.31
CA THR A 119 0.17 -11.26 -24.07
C THR A 119 0.82 -9.87 -24.26
N ASN A 120 0.18 -8.80 -23.82
CA ASN A 120 0.63 -7.41 -23.91
C ASN A 120 1.28 -6.89 -22.60
N GLY A 121 1.38 -7.70 -21.54
CA GLY A 121 2.14 -7.38 -20.32
C GLY A 121 1.60 -6.20 -19.50
N PHE A 122 0.31 -5.88 -19.60
CA PHE A 122 -0.29 -4.75 -18.89
C PHE A 122 -0.66 -5.11 -17.46
N ASN A 123 0.15 -4.62 -16.53
CA ASN A 123 -0.02 -4.83 -15.10
C ASN A 123 -0.17 -3.50 -14.40
N PHE A 124 -0.86 -3.46 -13.26
CA PHE A 124 -0.98 -2.26 -12.45
C PHE A 124 0.39 -1.74 -12.03
N THR A 125 0.68 -0.49 -12.38
CA THR A 125 1.96 0.18 -12.07
C THR A 125 1.82 1.25 -11.01
N SER A 126 0.63 1.84 -10.89
CA SER A 126 0.35 2.90 -9.93
C SER A 126 -1.06 2.82 -9.39
N CYS A 127 -1.27 3.42 -8.23
CA CYS A 127 -2.59 3.59 -7.64
C CYS A 127 -2.67 4.88 -6.83
N VAL A 128 -3.88 5.47 -6.78
CA VAL A 128 -4.16 6.68 -6.01
C VAL A 128 -5.61 6.71 -5.57
N PHE A 129 -5.86 7.08 -4.30
CA PHE A 129 -7.22 7.29 -3.83
C PHE A 129 -7.75 8.66 -4.25
N SER A 130 -9.06 8.75 -4.47
CA SER A 130 -9.75 10.04 -4.57
C SER A 130 -9.66 10.82 -3.26
N PRO A 131 -9.79 12.16 -3.28
CA PRO A 131 -9.69 12.99 -2.06
C PRO A 131 -10.68 12.63 -0.95
N ASN A 132 -11.84 12.05 -1.30
CA ASN A 132 -12.84 11.57 -0.34
C ASN A 132 -12.68 10.08 0.03
N GLY A 133 -11.64 9.39 -0.48
CA GLY A 133 -11.39 7.99 -0.22
C GLY A 133 -12.34 7.00 -0.88
N LYS A 134 -13.42 7.47 -1.55
CA LYS A 134 -14.46 6.63 -2.13
C LYS A 134 -13.99 5.82 -3.33
N TYR A 135 -13.10 6.38 -4.13
CA TYR A 135 -12.59 5.72 -5.32
C TYR A 135 -11.10 5.47 -5.22
N LEU A 136 -10.68 4.32 -5.71
CA LEU A 136 -9.29 4.01 -5.99
C LEU A 136 -9.12 4.02 -7.50
N TYR A 137 -8.16 4.79 -7.98
CA TYR A 137 -7.71 4.77 -9.36
C TYR A 137 -6.44 3.95 -9.45
N ALA A 138 -6.33 3.12 -10.47
CA ALA A 138 -5.10 2.39 -10.77
C ALA A 138 -4.82 2.48 -12.26
N SER A 139 -3.56 2.45 -12.65
CA SER A 139 -3.19 2.47 -14.06
C SER A 139 -2.30 1.30 -14.44
N ASP A 140 -2.44 0.87 -15.68
CA ASP A 140 -1.47 0.12 -16.43
C ASP A 140 -0.82 1.00 -17.52
N HIS A 141 -0.19 0.41 -18.54
CA HIS A 141 0.43 1.18 -19.63
C HIS A 141 -0.57 1.84 -20.58
N ARG A 142 -1.83 1.44 -20.57
CA ARG A 142 -2.86 1.90 -21.52
C ARG A 142 -4.04 2.55 -20.86
N ASN A 143 -4.48 2.02 -19.73
CA ASN A 143 -5.75 2.37 -19.13
C ASN A 143 -5.59 2.94 -17.75
N VAL A 144 -6.53 3.80 -17.39
CA VAL A 144 -6.81 4.20 -16.01
C VAL A 144 -8.13 3.54 -15.59
N TYR A 145 -8.07 2.79 -14.53
CA TYR A 145 -9.19 2.08 -13.93
C TYR A 145 -9.69 2.82 -12.70
N GLN A 146 -10.97 2.77 -12.46
CA GLN A 146 -11.62 3.27 -11.24
C GLN A 146 -12.32 2.13 -10.54
N PHE A 147 -12.12 2.04 -9.23
CA PHE A 147 -12.77 1.09 -8.33
C PHE A 147 -13.51 1.85 -7.23
N ASN A 148 -14.75 1.44 -6.92
CA ASN A 148 -15.48 1.99 -5.77
C ASN A 148 -15.11 1.21 -4.52
N THR A 149 -14.42 1.85 -3.57
CA THR A 149 -13.92 1.19 -2.35
C THR A 149 -14.95 1.09 -1.23
N ASP A 150 -16.16 1.60 -1.43
CA ASP A 150 -17.27 1.53 -0.47
C ASP A 150 -18.26 0.39 -0.78
N THR A 151 -18.00 -0.40 -1.84
CA THR A 151 -18.82 -1.57 -2.18
C THR A 151 -18.29 -2.83 -1.52
N ILE A 152 -19.17 -3.84 -1.36
CA ILE A 152 -18.79 -5.17 -0.88
C ILE A 152 -17.84 -5.86 -1.87
N ASP A 153 -18.12 -5.74 -3.17
CA ASP A 153 -17.27 -6.28 -4.23
C ASP A 153 -16.59 -5.13 -4.98
N ILE A 154 -15.41 -4.77 -4.49
CA ILE A 154 -14.61 -3.69 -5.09
C ILE A 154 -14.17 -4.08 -6.51
N ALA A 155 -13.81 -5.34 -6.74
CA ALA A 155 -13.34 -5.82 -8.04
C ALA A 155 -14.43 -5.71 -9.11
N ALA A 156 -15.67 -6.07 -8.78
CA ALA A 156 -16.80 -5.95 -9.69
C ALA A 156 -17.18 -4.50 -10.04
N SER A 157 -16.69 -3.52 -9.28
CA SER A 157 -16.93 -2.09 -9.54
C SER A 157 -15.99 -1.47 -10.57
N GLU A 158 -15.10 -2.27 -11.17
CA GLU A 158 -14.09 -1.81 -12.14
C GLU A 158 -14.72 -1.05 -13.31
N LYS A 159 -14.14 0.11 -13.62
CA LYS A 159 -14.48 0.91 -14.81
C LYS A 159 -13.21 1.47 -15.42
N ILE A 160 -13.07 1.38 -16.73
CA ILE A 160 -12.05 2.13 -17.47
C ILE A 160 -12.55 3.57 -17.59
N VAL A 161 -11.78 4.51 -17.07
CA VAL A 161 -12.11 5.95 -17.07
C VAL A 161 -11.16 6.77 -17.94
N GLY A 162 -10.08 6.17 -18.42
CA GLY A 162 -9.15 6.76 -19.35
C GLY A 162 -8.40 5.69 -20.14
N THR A 163 -8.10 5.98 -21.41
CA THR A 163 -7.29 5.13 -22.28
C THR A 163 -6.32 5.99 -23.05
N LEU A 164 -5.04 5.62 -23.06
CA LEU A 164 -4.04 6.28 -23.89
C LEU A 164 -4.22 5.82 -25.33
N ALA A 165 -4.27 6.78 -26.27
CA ALA A 165 -4.26 6.46 -27.69
C ALA A 165 -2.94 5.74 -28.03
N SER A 166 -3.03 4.62 -28.75
CA SER A 166 -1.84 3.98 -29.32
C SER A 166 -1.24 4.92 -30.34
N GLY A 167 -0.05 5.47 -30.03
CA GLY A 167 0.77 6.18 -31.02
C GLY A 167 1.28 5.23 -32.09
#